data_17d728aaf3fd318d6384e356525b9ac6
#
_entry.id   17d728aaf3fd318d6384e356525b9ac6
#
_cell.length_a   1.000
_cell.length_b   1.000
_cell.length_c   1.000
_cell.angle_alpha   90.00
_cell.angle_beta   90.00
_cell.angle_gamma   90.00
#
_symmetry.space_group_name_H-M   'P 1'
#
loop_
_entity.id
_entity.type
_entity.pdbx_description
1 polymer ?
#
loop_
_entity_poly.entity_id
_entity_poly.type
_entity_poly.pdbx_seq_one_letter_code
_entity_poly.pdbx_strand_id
1 'polypeptide(L)'
;MNLVRKIPGPILIFLGAVCLSFGGTIVKSFEGANLWQILFWRQFFFSIIVALYLLFSYKKNFFKSFYNSGLPGFIAGLFLSVGFAAYVFAMYTTTVANTNFIITTEVIFLALFGYFFLKEKINLVTFISIVLGMSGVLLIVGNSLSIQSSEQFIGNIVAFIMPISFAVLIMIVRRYPSVDMVPAQFTAGVAAAFIGFLIAGKLSISFHDLFLALLAGFFQIGFGFILITIGSQTTPAAVVGVLMLTESVFGPFWAWLFINEVVPTIVLIGGGTIIFSILLQSFCGKKSI
;
A
#
# COMPACT_ATOMS: atom_id res chain seq x y z
N MET A 1 -14.56 -9.59 15.33
CA MET A 1 -14.95 -8.44 14.50
C MET A 1 -15.09 -7.14 15.31
N ASN A 2 -15.61 -7.16 16.54
CA ASN A 2 -15.88 -5.92 17.26
C ASN A 2 -14.66 -5.18 17.84
N LEU A 3 -13.51 -5.82 18.06
CA LEU A 3 -12.35 -5.14 18.68
C LEU A 3 -11.61 -4.23 17.69
N VAL A 4 -11.28 -4.70 16.49
CA VAL A 4 -10.55 -3.91 15.49
C VAL A 4 -11.36 -2.69 15.06
N ARG A 5 -12.68 -2.83 14.86
CA ARG A 5 -13.57 -1.72 14.51
C ARG A 5 -13.80 -0.68 15.62
N LYS A 6 -13.38 -0.96 16.86
CA LYS A 6 -13.39 0.01 17.96
C LYS A 6 -12.17 0.94 17.95
N ILE A 7 -11.12 0.55 17.23
CA ILE A 7 -9.89 1.36 17.11
C ILE A 7 -10.16 2.51 16.14
N PRO A 8 -9.74 3.74 16.44
CA PRO A 8 -9.87 4.87 15.53
C PRO A 8 -9.22 4.60 14.17
N GLY A 9 -9.93 4.95 13.07
CA GLY A 9 -9.45 4.71 11.71
C GLY A 9 -8.01 5.18 11.44
N PRO A 10 -7.61 6.39 11.84
CA PRO A 10 -6.24 6.85 11.66
C PRO A 10 -5.17 5.95 12.30
N ILE A 11 -5.46 5.36 13.46
CA ILE A 11 -4.53 4.42 14.12
C ILE A 11 -4.38 3.13 13.30
N LEU A 12 -5.49 2.61 12.78
CA LEU A 12 -5.46 1.42 11.92
C LEU A 12 -4.64 1.67 10.65
N ILE A 13 -4.79 2.85 10.03
CA ILE A 13 -4.05 3.22 8.83
C ILE A 13 -2.56 3.35 9.15
N PHE A 14 -2.20 4.02 10.24
CA PHE A 14 -0.82 4.13 10.70
C PHE A 14 -0.17 2.75 10.90
N LEU A 15 -0.83 1.86 11.63
CA LEU A 15 -0.34 0.48 11.84
C LEU A 15 -0.22 -0.29 10.52
N GLY A 16 -1.18 -0.11 9.62
CA GLY A 16 -1.14 -0.70 8.29
C GLY A 16 0.03 -0.19 7.46
N ALA A 17 0.31 1.11 7.48
CA ALA A 17 1.45 1.72 6.80
C ALA A 17 2.79 1.24 7.38
N VAL A 18 2.88 1.04 8.71
CA VAL A 18 4.05 0.41 9.35
C VAL A 18 4.23 -1.03 8.83
N CYS A 19 3.16 -1.82 8.68
CA CYS A 19 3.28 -3.14 8.06
C CYS A 19 3.79 -3.06 6.62
N LEU A 20 3.26 -2.14 5.80
CA LEU A 20 3.67 -1.98 4.41
C LEU A 20 5.13 -1.54 4.27
N SER A 21 5.67 -0.76 5.22
CA SER A 21 7.03 -0.22 5.18
C SER A 21 8.15 -1.29 5.16
N PHE A 22 7.85 -2.53 5.53
CA PHE A 22 8.79 -3.66 5.40
C PHE A 22 9.02 -4.08 3.94
N GLY A 23 8.24 -3.57 2.99
CA GLY A 23 8.27 -4.00 1.59
C GLY A 23 9.63 -3.88 0.93
N GLY A 24 10.29 -2.75 1.07
CA GLY A 24 11.62 -2.52 0.50
C GLY A 24 12.68 -3.46 1.06
N THR A 25 12.70 -3.67 2.38
CA THR A 25 13.61 -4.58 3.06
C THR A 25 13.41 -6.03 2.57
N ILE A 26 12.15 -6.49 2.52
CA ILE A 26 11.83 -7.85 2.07
C ILE A 26 12.20 -8.05 0.60
N VAL A 27 11.88 -7.08 -0.28
CA VAL A 27 12.18 -7.17 -1.72
C VAL A 27 13.69 -7.24 -1.97
N LYS A 28 14.51 -6.48 -1.25
CA LYS A 28 15.97 -6.53 -1.35
C LYS A 28 16.59 -7.86 -0.87
N SER A 29 15.85 -8.64 -0.11
CA SER A 29 16.34 -9.90 0.48
C SER A 29 16.03 -11.13 -0.40
N PHE A 30 15.30 -11.01 -1.50
CA PHE A 30 15.11 -12.13 -2.44
C PHE A 30 16.40 -12.44 -3.20
N GLU A 31 16.75 -13.73 -3.32
CA GLU A 31 18.04 -14.17 -3.90
C GLU A 31 17.94 -14.78 -5.30
N GLY A 32 16.83 -15.43 -5.64
CA GLY A 32 16.75 -16.17 -6.90
C GLY A 32 15.38 -16.22 -7.57
N ALA A 33 14.33 -15.81 -6.88
CA ALA A 33 12.99 -15.79 -7.46
C ALA A 33 12.86 -14.66 -8.49
N ASN A 34 12.27 -14.96 -9.64
CA ASN A 34 11.95 -13.95 -10.62
C ASN A 34 10.69 -13.16 -10.22
N LEU A 35 10.50 -12.00 -10.86
CA LEU A 35 9.38 -11.09 -10.71
C LEU A 35 8.00 -11.79 -10.58
N TRP A 36 7.71 -12.73 -11.49
CA TRP A 36 6.39 -13.35 -11.57
C TRP A 36 6.18 -14.45 -10.52
N GLN A 37 7.28 -15.11 -10.13
CA GLN A 37 7.28 -16.04 -8.99
C GLN A 37 7.01 -15.29 -7.68
N ILE A 38 7.67 -14.12 -7.50
CA ILE A 38 7.44 -13.26 -6.33
C ILE A 38 5.99 -12.76 -6.32
N LEU A 39 5.47 -12.27 -7.46
CA LEU A 39 4.07 -11.87 -7.56
C LEU A 39 3.14 -13.00 -7.17
N PHE A 40 3.33 -14.20 -7.75
CA PHE A 40 2.47 -15.34 -7.45
C PHE A 40 2.47 -15.69 -5.97
N TRP A 41 3.64 -15.99 -5.39
CA TRP A 41 3.71 -16.48 -4.01
C TRP A 41 3.31 -15.41 -2.99
N ARG A 42 3.71 -14.17 -3.18
CA ARG A 42 3.29 -13.05 -2.32
C ARG A 42 1.77 -12.88 -2.34
N GLN A 43 1.14 -12.91 -3.50
CA GLN A 43 -0.30 -12.74 -3.62
C GLN A 43 -1.09 -14.00 -3.19
N PHE A 44 -0.52 -15.17 -3.33
CA PHE A 44 -1.07 -16.41 -2.80
C PHE A 44 -1.19 -16.34 -1.26
N PHE A 45 -0.11 -15.99 -0.56
CA PHE A 45 -0.13 -15.84 0.90
C PHE A 45 -1.00 -14.66 1.36
N PHE A 46 -1.03 -13.58 0.60
CA PHE A 46 -1.97 -12.49 0.82
C PHE A 46 -3.43 -12.95 0.74
N SER A 47 -3.78 -13.73 -0.26
CA SER A 47 -5.13 -14.28 -0.41
C SER A 47 -5.51 -15.18 0.77
N ILE A 48 -4.56 -15.98 1.27
CA ILE A 48 -4.77 -16.85 2.43
C ILE A 48 -5.11 -16.03 3.68
N ILE A 49 -4.31 -15.01 4.03
CA ILE A 49 -4.59 -14.22 5.23
C ILE A 49 -5.91 -13.45 5.14
N VAL A 50 -6.23 -12.90 3.96
CA VAL A 50 -7.52 -12.23 3.74
C VAL A 50 -8.68 -13.23 3.86
N ALA A 51 -8.53 -14.45 3.28
CA ALA A 51 -9.53 -15.51 3.43
C ALA A 51 -9.71 -15.93 4.89
N LEU A 52 -8.63 -16.09 5.64
CA LEU A 52 -8.69 -16.40 7.08
C LEU A 52 -9.42 -15.28 7.85
N TYR A 53 -9.06 -14.02 7.60
CA TYR A 53 -9.77 -12.89 8.20
C TYR A 53 -11.27 -12.93 7.91
N LEU A 54 -11.66 -13.17 6.66
CA LEU A 54 -13.08 -13.26 6.26
C LEU A 54 -13.78 -14.47 6.90
N LEU A 55 -13.13 -15.64 6.97
CA LEU A 55 -13.66 -16.84 7.61
C LEU A 55 -13.91 -16.62 9.11
N PHE A 56 -12.93 -16.02 9.82
CA PHE A 56 -13.09 -15.68 11.24
C PHE A 56 -14.15 -14.61 11.48
N SER A 57 -14.25 -13.61 10.58
CA SER A 57 -15.18 -12.50 10.71
C SER A 57 -16.62 -12.88 10.38
N TYR A 58 -16.82 -13.66 9.33
CA TYR A 58 -18.14 -13.97 8.77
C TYR A 58 -18.60 -15.40 9.01
N LYS A 59 -17.69 -16.31 9.41
CA LYS A 59 -18.02 -17.72 9.69
C LYS A 59 -18.84 -18.34 8.54
N LYS A 60 -20.06 -18.82 8.83
CA LYS A 60 -20.98 -19.41 7.83
C LYS A 60 -21.41 -18.43 6.72
N ASN A 61 -21.25 -17.13 6.93
CA ASN A 61 -21.62 -16.08 5.97
C ASN A 61 -20.45 -15.62 5.09
N PHE A 62 -19.39 -16.40 4.97
CA PHE A 62 -18.19 -16.07 4.17
C PHE A 62 -18.56 -15.61 2.74
N PHE A 63 -19.31 -16.40 1.99
CA PHE A 63 -19.72 -16.04 0.63
C PHE A 63 -20.65 -14.83 0.58
N LYS A 64 -21.46 -14.62 1.62
CA LYS A 64 -22.32 -13.45 1.73
C LYS A 64 -21.52 -12.15 1.84
N SER A 65 -20.28 -12.19 2.38
CA SER A 65 -19.41 -11.00 2.43
C SER A 65 -19.04 -10.50 1.03
N PHE A 66 -18.79 -11.42 0.08
CA PHE A 66 -18.53 -11.08 -1.32
C PHE A 66 -19.78 -10.53 -2.01
N TYR A 67 -20.92 -11.16 -1.77
CA TYR A 67 -22.19 -10.65 -2.29
C TYR A 67 -22.49 -9.25 -1.78
N ASN A 68 -22.25 -8.96 -0.52
CA ASN A 68 -22.47 -7.65 0.07
C ASN A 68 -21.50 -6.58 -0.46
N SER A 69 -20.24 -6.91 -0.75
CA SER A 69 -19.29 -5.98 -1.38
C SER A 69 -19.66 -5.70 -2.85
N GLY A 70 -20.36 -6.64 -3.49
CA GLY A 70 -20.96 -6.51 -4.80
C GLY A 70 -20.00 -6.10 -5.91
N LEU A 71 -20.56 -5.52 -6.97
CA LEU A 71 -19.78 -5.04 -8.12
C LEU A 71 -18.72 -3.98 -7.74
N PRO A 72 -18.98 -3.01 -6.84
CA PRO A 72 -17.95 -2.07 -6.42
C PRO A 72 -16.71 -2.73 -5.80
N GLY A 73 -16.92 -3.74 -4.93
CA GLY A 73 -15.83 -4.50 -4.33
C GLY A 73 -15.06 -5.33 -5.36
N PHE A 74 -15.76 -5.93 -6.33
CA PHE A 74 -15.13 -6.67 -7.41
C PHE A 74 -14.27 -5.76 -8.30
N ILE A 75 -14.79 -4.59 -8.71
CA ILE A 75 -14.04 -3.59 -9.49
C ILE A 75 -12.81 -3.11 -8.72
N ALA A 76 -12.98 -2.75 -7.43
CA ALA A 76 -11.86 -2.34 -6.59
C ALA A 76 -10.76 -3.42 -6.51
N GLY A 77 -11.17 -4.69 -6.39
CA GLY A 77 -10.25 -5.82 -6.39
C GLY A 77 -9.48 -5.98 -7.70
N LEU A 78 -10.15 -5.85 -8.85
CA LEU A 78 -9.49 -5.93 -10.15
C LEU A 78 -8.50 -4.78 -10.37
N PHE A 79 -8.88 -3.53 -10.04
CA PHE A 79 -7.94 -2.40 -10.11
C PHE A 79 -6.72 -2.64 -9.23
N LEU A 80 -6.93 -3.08 -7.99
CA LEU A 80 -5.84 -3.35 -7.06
C LEU A 80 -4.95 -4.50 -7.55
N SER A 81 -5.48 -5.53 -8.22
CA SER A 81 -4.68 -6.62 -8.78
C SER A 81 -3.71 -6.14 -9.86
N VAL A 82 -4.17 -5.24 -10.73
CA VAL A 82 -3.32 -4.58 -11.74
C VAL A 82 -2.27 -3.71 -11.06
N GLY A 83 -2.63 -2.99 -10.00
CA GLY A 83 -1.70 -2.23 -9.18
C GLY A 83 -0.59 -3.09 -8.57
N PHE A 84 -0.92 -4.27 -8.02
CA PHE A 84 0.07 -5.21 -7.49
C PHE A 84 1.02 -5.74 -8.55
N ALA A 85 0.52 -6.09 -9.74
CA ALA A 85 1.35 -6.50 -10.85
C ALA A 85 2.28 -5.37 -11.33
N ALA A 86 1.74 -4.15 -11.45
CA ALA A 86 2.49 -2.96 -11.82
C ALA A 86 3.60 -2.62 -10.81
N TYR A 87 3.33 -2.76 -9.51
CA TYR A 87 4.33 -2.58 -8.45
C TYR A 87 5.52 -3.51 -8.64
N VAL A 88 5.26 -4.82 -8.79
CA VAL A 88 6.34 -5.80 -8.92
C VAL A 88 7.08 -5.59 -10.24
N PHE A 89 6.39 -5.28 -11.33
CA PHE A 89 7.01 -4.94 -12.62
C PHE A 89 7.94 -3.72 -12.49
N ALA A 90 7.47 -2.64 -11.85
CA ALA A 90 8.27 -1.44 -11.66
C ALA A 90 9.53 -1.69 -10.81
N MET A 91 9.42 -2.48 -9.74
CA MET A 91 10.57 -2.84 -8.90
C MET A 91 11.69 -3.55 -9.67
N TYR A 92 11.38 -4.21 -10.78
CA TYR A 92 12.37 -4.90 -11.63
C TYR A 92 12.88 -4.06 -12.79
N THR A 93 12.05 -3.16 -13.33
CA THR A 93 12.40 -2.39 -14.53
C THR A 93 12.96 -1.00 -14.24
N THR A 94 12.69 -0.47 -13.03
CA THR A 94 13.27 0.80 -12.59
C THR A 94 13.94 0.67 -11.22
N THR A 95 14.43 1.76 -10.65
CA THR A 95 15.06 1.73 -9.33
C THR A 95 14.01 1.63 -8.23
N VAL A 96 14.38 0.97 -7.10
CA VAL A 96 13.52 0.92 -5.90
C VAL A 96 13.17 2.34 -5.42
N ALA A 97 14.11 3.29 -5.51
CA ALA A 97 13.89 4.67 -5.14
C ALA A 97 12.83 5.35 -6.02
N ASN A 98 12.92 5.18 -7.36
CA ASN A 98 11.90 5.70 -8.29
C ASN A 98 10.53 5.11 -8.00
N THR A 99 10.47 3.77 -7.85
CA THR A 99 9.22 3.06 -7.57
C THR A 99 8.58 3.56 -6.28
N ASN A 100 9.34 3.62 -5.19
CA ASN A 100 8.84 4.08 -3.89
C ASN A 100 8.40 5.55 -3.94
N PHE A 101 9.15 6.42 -4.62
CA PHE A 101 8.73 7.81 -4.79
C PHE A 101 7.40 7.92 -5.55
N ILE A 102 7.27 7.18 -6.66
CA ILE A 102 6.04 7.20 -7.46
C ILE A 102 4.86 6.67 -6.64
N ILE A 103 5.04 5.61 -5.86
CA ILE A 103 3.98 5.07 -4.99
C ILE A 103 3.51 6.12 -3.98
N THR A 104 4.42 6.87 -3.36
CA THR A 104 4.03 7.89 -2.39
C THR A 104 3.20 9.03 -2.99
N THR A 105 3.17 9.17 -4.33
CA THR A 105 2.22 10.08 -4.99
C THR A 105 0.75 9.69 -4.76
N GLU A 106 0.48 8.53 -4.18
CA GLU A 106 -0.88 8.11 -3.79
C GLU A 106 -1.56 9.14 -2.89
N VAL A 107 -0.82 9.89 -2.07
CA VAL A 107 -1.38 10.98 -1.26
C VAL A 107 -2.05 12.04 -2.13
N ILE A 108 -1.48 12.34 -3.30
CA ILE A 108 -2.04 13.29 -4.27
C ILE A 108 -3.30 12.70 -4.91
N PHE A 109 -3.23 11.45 -5.38
CA PHE A 109 -4.40 10.78 -5.99
C PHE A 109 -5.54 10.61 -4.98
N LEU A 110 -5.25 10.26 -3.74
CA LEU A 110 -6.25 10.17 -2.67
C LEU A 110 -6.91 11.53 -2.38
N ALA A 111 -6.14 12.61 -2.33
CA ALA A 111 -6.67 13.94 -2.16
C ALA A 111 -7.56 14.37 -3.34
N LEU A 112 -7.10 14.13 -4.58
CA LEU A 112 -7.85 14.46 -5.80
C LEU A 112 -9.14 13.63 -5.89
N PHE A 113 -9.07 12.31 -5.69
CA PHE A 113 -10.24 11.43 -5.76
C PHE A 113 -11.22 11.71 -4.63
N GLY A 114 -10.72 12.00 -3.42
CA GLY A 114 -11.55 12.47 -2.30
C GLY A 114 -12.31 13.75 -2.66
N TYR A 115 -11.63 14.73 -3.23
CA TYR A 115 -12.24 15.99 -3.63
C TYR A 115 -13.25 15.83 -4.77
N PHE A 116 -12.87 15.20 -5.89
CA PHE A 116 -13.71 15.12 -7.09
C PHE A 116 -14.87 14.12 -6.96
N PHE A 117 -14.63 12.94 -6.43
CA PHE A 117 -15.60 11.83 -6.42
C PHE A 117 -16.38 11.73 -5.11
N LEU A 118 -15.76 12.05 -3.97
CA LEU A 118 -16.40 11.98 -2.66
C LEU A 118 -16.87 13.34 -2.16
N LYS A 119 -16.47 14.43 -2.84
CA LYS A 119 -16.73 15.83 -2.44
C LYS A 119 -16.18 16.16 -1.04
N GLU A 120 -15.12 15.46 -0.63
CA GLU A 120 -14.43 15.72 0.63
C GLU A 120 -13.65 17.05 0.51
N LYS A 121 -13.85 17.96 1.46
CA LYS A 121 -13.13 19.24 1.48
C LYS A 121 -11.74 19.05 2.05
N ILE A 122 -10.73 19.46 1.30
CA ILE A 122 -9.34 19.50 1.77
C ILE A 122 -9.18 20.80 2.57
N ASN A 123 -8.99 20.70 3.89
CA ASN A 123 -8.71 21.86 4.72
C ASN A 123 -7.24 22.29 4.56
N LEU A 124 -6.92 23.53 4.98
CA LEU A 124 -5.58 24.09 4.84
C LEU A 124 -4.51 23.25 5.56
N VAL A 125 -4.83 22.68 6.72
CA VAL A 125 -3.89 21.81 7.47
C VAL A 125 -3.56 20.58 6.68
N THR A 126 -4.57 19.90 6.09
CA THR A 126 -4.37 18.73 5.24
C THR A 126 -3.53 19.07 4.01
N PHE A 127 -3.81 20.21 3.36
CA PHE A 127 -3.03 20.67 2.20
C PHE A 127 -1.55 20.91 2.57
N ILE A 128 -1.29 21.63 3.67
CA ILE A 128 0.07 21.88 4.16
C ILE A 128 0.76 20.54 4.50
N SER A 129 0.05 19.62 5.15
CA SER A 129 0.61 18.31 5.49
C SER A 129 0.98 17.50 4.23
N ILE A 130 0.18 17.54 3.17
CA ILE A 130 0.52 16.91 1.89
C ILE A 130 1.80 17.50 1.31
N VAL A 131 1.89 18.85 1.25
CA VAL A 131 3.06 19.54 0.69
C VAL A 131 4.32 19.24 1.50
N LEU A 132 4.25 19.32 2.83
CA LEU A 132 5.37 18.99 3.72
C LEU A 132 5.78 17.51 3.60
N GLY A 133 4.81 16.60 3.60
CA GLY A 133 5.08 15.17 3.47
C GLY A 133 5.77 14.83 2.15
N MET A 134 5.26 15.35 1.03
CA MET A 134 5.86 15.16 -0.30
C MET A 134 7.25 15.79 -0.41
N SER A 135 7.48 16.96 0.19
CA SER A 135 8.84 17.54 0.24
C SER A 135 9.80 16.68 1.07
N GLY A 136 9.35 16.10 2.18
CA GLY A 136 10.14 15.14 2.95
C GLY A 136 10.49 13.87 2.14
N VAL A 137 9.54 13.33 1.38
CA VAL A 137 9.81 12.19 0.46
C VAL A 137 10.82 12.58 -0.62
N LEU A 138 10.69 13.77 -1.22
CA LEU A 138 11.66 14.27 -2.20
C LEU A 138 13.07 14.40 -1.61
N LEU A 139 13.21 14.83 -0.36
CA LEU A 139 14.51 14.85 0.33
C LEU A 139 15.10 13.46 0.50
N ILE A 140 14.28 12.45 0.84
CA ILE A 140 14.74 11.07 1.04
C ILE A 140 15.23 10.45 -0.27
N VAL A 141 14.47 10.59 -1.35
CA VAL A 141 14.71 9.84 -2.59
C VAL A 141 15.33 10.69 -3.69
N GLY A 142 15.35 12.03 -3.56
CA GLY A 142 15.72 12.95 -4.63
C GLY A 142 17.10 12.69 -5.25
N ASN A 143 18.09 12.35 -4.45
CA ASN A 143 19.45 12.01 -4.93
C ASN A 143 19.52 10.62 -5.61
N SER A 144 18.54 9.77 -5.37
CA SER A 144 18.47 8.41 -5.94
C SER A 144 17.53 8.32 -7.14
N LEU A 145 16.81 9.42 -7.47
CA LEU A 145 15.96 9.48 -8.65
C LEU A 145 16.84 9.55 -9.90
N SER A 146 16.68 8.56 -10.78
CA SER A 146 17.41 8.50 -12.04
C SER A 146 16.56 7.89 -13.14
N ILE A 147 16.77 8.32 -14.37
CA ILE A 147 16.25 7.70 -15.59
C ILE A 147 17.44 7.53 -16.51
N GLN A 148 17.96 6.31 -16.59
CA GLN A 148 19.17 5.99 -17.35
C GLN A 148 18.91 5.19 -18.63
N SER A 149 17.69 4.63 -18.77
CA SER A 149 17.31 3.81 -19.93
C SER A 149 15.83 3.95 -20.27
N SER A 150 15.47 3.57 -21.51
CA SER A 150 14.06 3.50 -21.95
C SER A 150 13.25 2.50 -21.12
N GLU A 151 13.87 1.41 -20.65
CA GLU A 151 13.23 0.42 -19.80
C GLU A 151 12.86 1.01 -18.44
N GLN A 152 13.76 1.78 -17.83
CA GLN A 152 13.46 2.48 -16.57
C GLN A 152 12.36 3.52 -16.73
N PHE A 153 12.31 4.21 -17.88
CA PHE A 153 11.22 5.15 -18.15
C PHE A 153 9.87 4.45 -18.22
N ILE A 154 9.79 3.30 -18.92
CA ILE A 154 8.56 2.47 -18.96
C ILE A 154 8.19 1.99 -17.56
N GLY A 155 9.17 1.51 -16.77
CA GLY A 155 8.97 1.10 -15.38
C GLY A 155 8.38 2.21 -14.52
N ASN A 156 8.87 3.44 -14.68
CA ASN A 156 8.36 4.61 -13.95
C ASN A 156 6.91 4.94 -14.34
N ILE A 157 6.56 4.85 -15.63
CA ILE A 157 5.17 5.07 -16.09
C ILE A 157 4.24 3.99 -15.52
N VAL A 158 4.64 2.73 -15.61
CA VAL A 158 3.86 1.61 -15.09
C VAL A 158 3.69 1.70 -13.56
N ALA A 159 4.68 2.21 -12.85
CA ALA A 159 4.62 2.41 -11.40
C ALA A 159 3.42 3.27 -10.96
N PHE A 160 2.98 4.25 -11.77
CA PHE A 160 1.81 5.10 -11.44
C PHE A 160 0.48 4.32 -11.37
N ILE A 161 0.42 3.13 -11.96
CA ILE A 161 -0.79 2.29 -11.86
C ILE A 161 -1.06 1.91 -10.41
N MET A 162 -0.03 1.68 -9.58
CA MET A 162 -0.22 1.29 -8.18
C MET A 162 -0.89 2.39 -7.34
N PRO A 163 -0.39 3.63 -7.25
CA PRO A 163 -1.04 4.68 -6.46
C PRO A 163 -2.44 5.03 -6.98
N ILE A 164 -2.68 4.96 -8.28
CA ILE A 164 -4.03 5.16 -8.85
C ILE A 164 -4.96 4.03 -8.42
N SER A 165 -4.53 2.77 -8.53
CA SER A 165 -5.32 1.60 -8.14
C SER A 165 -5.64 1.61 -6.65
N PHE A 166 -4.70 2.01 -5.81
CA PHE A 166 -4.91 2.17 -4.38
C PHE A 166 -5.91 3.29 -4.09
N ALA A 167 -5.80 4.43 -4.77
CA ALA A 167 -6.75 5.53 -4.63
C ALA A 167 -8.18 5.13 -5.05
N VAL A 168 -8.33 4.30 -6.10
CA VAL A 168 -9.63 3.73 -6.49
C VAL A 168 -10.20 2.84 -5.38
N LEU A 169 -9.38 1.94 -4.80
CA LEU A 169 -9.81 1.12 -3.67
C LEU A 169 -10.34 1.99 -2.52
N ILE A 170 -9.54 2.96 -2.07
CA ILE A 170 -9.91 3.81 -0.94
C ILE A 170 -11.16 4.67 -1.26
N MET A 171 -11.26 5.18 -2.47
CA MET A 171 -12.46 5.90 -2.93
C MET A 171 -13.71 5.01 -2.81
N ILE A 172 -13.65 3.74 -3.22
CA ILE A 172 -14.77 2.80 -3.12
C ILE A 172 -15.08 2.48 -1.66
N VAL A 173 -14.06 2.22 -0.84
CA VAL A 173 -14.23 2.01 0.62
C VAL A 173 -14.95 3.19 1.26
N ARG A 174 -14.56 4.41 0.92
CA ARG A 174 -15.15 5.65 1.44
C ARG A 174 -16.56 5.91 0.92
N ARG A 175 -16.83 5.53 -0.33
CA ARG A 175 -18.17 5.68 -0.93
C ARG A 175 -19.21 4.78 -0.28
N TYR A 176 -18.78 3.61 0.23
CA TYR A 176 -19.63 2.61 0.85
C TYR A 176 -19.17 2.27 2.28
N PRO A 177 -19.18 3.24 3.22
CA PRO A 177 -18.56 3.08 4.54
C PRO A 177 -19.23 2.01 5.43
N SER A 178 -20.50 1.68 5.15
CA SER A 178 -21.24 0.62 5.85
C SER A 178 -20.95 -0.79 5.31
N VAL A 179 -20.30 -0.89 4.16
CA VAL A 179 -19.98 -2.16 3.51
C VAL A 179 -18.52 -2.52 3.80
N ASP A 180 -18.29 -3.78 4.19
CA ASP A 180 -16.94 -4.28 4.33
C ASP A 180 -16.34 -4.56 2.95
N MET A 181 -15.29 -3.83 2.59
CA MET A 181 -14.59 -3.96 1.31
C MET A 181 -13.32 -4.86 1.41
N VAL A 182 -13.07 -5.52 2.54
CA VAL A 182 -11.98 -6.51 2.63
C VAL A 182 -12.15 -7.66 1.62
N PRO A 183 -13.35 -8.13 1.22
CA PRO A 183 -13.50 -9.09 0.12
C PRO A 183 -12.87 -8.63 -1.20
N ALA A 184 -12.82 -7.32 -1.49
CA ALA A 184 -12.12 -6.80 -2.67
C ALA A 184 -10.63 -7.15 -2.69
N GLN A 185 -10.00 -7.21 -1.53
CA GLN A 185 -8.59 -7.57 -1.41
C GLN A 185 -8.35 -9.05 -1.71
N PHE A 186 -9.28 -9.94 -1.32
CA PHE A 186 -9.21 -11.34 -1.71
C PHE A 186 -9.27 -11.48 -3.24
N THR A 187 -10.21 -10.78 -3.88
CA THR A 187 -10.31 -10.72 -5.34
C THR A 187 -9.00 -10.21 -5.97
N ALA A 188 -8.42 -9.14 -5.41
CA ALA A 188 -7.14 -8.59 -5.87
C ALA A 188 -6.00 -9.59 -5.76
N GLY A 189 -5.88 -10.25 -4.62
CA GLY A 189 -4.85 -11.25 -4.36
C GLY A 189 -4.94 -12.44 -5.31
N VAL A 190 -6.14 -13.02 -5.46
CA VAL A 190 -6.38 -14.15 -6.36
C VAL A 190 -6.10 -13.77 -7.81
N ALA A 191 -6.60 -12.61 -8.27
CA ALA A 191 -6.39 -12.15 -9.65
C ALA A 191 -4.90 -11.88 -9.94
N ALA A 192 -4.20 -11.21 -9.03
CA ALA A 192 -2.76 -10.94 -9.20
C ALA A 192 -1.91 -12.22 -9.08
N ALA A 193 -2.27 -13.16 -8.19
CA ALA A 193 -1.63 -14.47 -8.14
C ALA A 193 -1.84 -15.23 -9.47
N PHE A 194 -3.04 -15.16 -10.04
CA PHE A 194 -3.33 -15.80 -11.33
C PHE A 194 -2.49 -15.20 -12.47
N ILE A 195 -2.31 -13.87 -12.50
CA ILE A 195 -1.39 -13.21 -13.45
C ILE A 195 0.03 -13.76 -13.26
N GLY A 196 0.53 -13.80 -12.02
CA GLY A 196 1.85 -14.36 -11.72
C GLY A 196 1.98 -15.81 -12.16
N PHE A 197 0.96 -16.66 -11.90
CA PHE A 197 0.91 -18.05 -12.31
C PHE A 197 1.05 -18.24 -13.83
N LEU A 198 0.31 -17.46 -14.62
CA LEU A 198 0.30 -17.55 -16.07
C LEU A 198 1.66 -17.19 -16.69
N ILE A 199 2.40 -16.25 -16.08
CA ILE A 199 3.60 -15.68 -16.69
C ILE A 199 4.89 -16.28 -16.10
N ALA A 200 4.87 -16.79 -14.86
CA ALA A 200 6.07 -17.29 -14.17
C ALA A 200 6.75 -18.48 -14.84
N GLY A 201 6.05 -19.26 -15.65
CA GLY A 201 6.54 -20.47 -16.29
C GLY A 201 6.77 -21.61 -15.29
N LYS A 202 7.60 -21.39 -14.27
CA LYS A 202 7.85 -22.32 -13.14
C LYS A 202 7.56 -21.62 -11.83
N LEU A 203 6.94 -22.33 -10.86
CA LEU A 203 6.62 -21.80 -9.55
C LEU A 203 7.64 -22.20 -8.45
N SER A 204 8.58 -23.08 -8.76
CA SER A 204 9.59 -23.50 -7.79
C SER A 204 10.54 -22.36 -7.46
N ILE A 205 10.66 -22.06 -6.17
CA ILE A 205 11.60 -21.08 -5.60
C ILE A 205 12.33 -21.73 -4.42
N SER A 206 13.40 -21.10 -3.95
CA SER A 206 14.12 -21.55 -2.76
C SER A 206 13.22 -21.46 -1.51
N PHE A 207 13.55 -22.22 -0.47
CA PHE A 207 12.84 -22.14 0.82
C PHE A 207 12.99 -20.73 1.43
N HIS A 208 14.16 -20.10 1.25
CA HIS A 208 14.42 -18.73 1.67
C HIS A 208 13.45 -17.75 1.01
N ASP A 209 13.36 -17.78 -0.32
CA ASP A 209 12.47 -16.90 -1.08
C ASP A 209 10.98 -17.17 -0.79
N LEU A 210 10.60 -18.44 -0.56
CA LEU A 210 9.25 -18.80 -0.16
C LEU A 210 8.88 -18.21 1.20
N PHE A 211 9.81 -18.25 2.16
CA PHE A 211 9.62 -17.64 3.47
C PHE A 211 9.48 -16.11 3.38
N LEU A 212 10.31 -15.46 2.56
CA LEU A 212 10.17 -14.02 2.29
C LEU A 212 8.84 -13.67 1.63
N ALA A 213 8.40 -14.48 0.67
CA ALA A 213 7.10 -14.31 0.03
C ALA A 213 5.93 -14.49 1.02
N LEU A 214 6.06 -15.43 1.98
CA LEU A 214 5.13 -15.60 3.09
C LEU A 214 5.08 -14.33 3.96
N LEU A 215 6.23 -13.82 4.40
CA LEU A 215 6.29 -12.58 5.20
C LEU A 215 5.70 -11.40 4.44
N ALA A 216 6.04 -11.25 3.15
CA ALA A 216 5.51 -10.19 2.30
C ALA A 216 4.00 -10.32 2.11
N GLY A 217 3.50 -11.50 1.78
CA GLY A 217 2.09 -11.72 1.51
C GLY A 217 1.23 -11.70 2.76
N PHE A 218 1.64 -12.41 3.80
CA PHE A 218 0.85 -12.60 5.01
C PHE A 218 0.93 -11.38 5.92
N PHE A 219 2.15 -10.95 6.27
CA PHE A 219 2.36 -9.88 7.24
C PHE A 219 2.35 -8.50 6.57
N GLN A 220 3.24 -8.24 5.61
CA GLN A 220 3.45 -6.90 5.04
C GLN A 220 2.17 -6.41 4.37
N ILE A 221 1.71 -7.05 3.28
CA ILE A 221 0.50 -6.59 2.58
C ILE A 221 -0.79 -7.10 3.23
N GLY A 222 -0.80 -8.29 3.82
CA GLY A 222 -2.01 -8.90 4.36
C GLY A 222 -2.59 -8.12 5.53
N PHE A 223 -1.85 -8.04 6.61
CA PHE A 223 -2.29 -7.20 7.75
C PHE A 223 -2.35 -5.72 7.35
N GLY A 224 -1.37 -5.23 6.58
CA GLY A 224 -1.33 -3.84 6.15
C GLY A 224 -2.62 -3.41 5.46
N PHE A 225 -3.00 -4.08 4.38
CA PHE A 225 -4.19 -3.71 3.61
C PHE A 225 -5.50 -3.94 4.37
N ILE A 226 -5.62 -5.01 5.19
CA ILE A 226 -6.82 -5.22 6.02
C ILE A 226 -7.01 -4.04 6.96
N LEU A 227 -5.96 -3.62 7.68
CA LEU A 227 -6.03 -2.50 8.63
C LEU A 227 -6.36 -1.18 7.91
N ILE A 228 -5.70 -0.90 6.79
CA ILE A 228 -5.93 0.31 5.99
C ILE A 228 -7.36 0.34 5.47
N THR A 229 -7.86 -0.76 4.92
CA THR A 229 -9.24 -0.83 4.39
C THR A 229 -10.27 -0.56 5.48
N ILE A 230 -10.11 -1.17 6.66
CA ILE A 230 -11.02 -0.92 7.79
C ILE A 230 -10.91 0.53 8.28
N GLY A 231 -9.68 1.03 8.45
CA GLY A 231 -9.43 2.39 8.91
C GLY A 231 -9.96 3.47 7.96
N SER A 232 -9.89 3.21 6.66
CA SER A 232 -10.34 4.14 5.62
C SER A 232 -11.86 4.29 5.55
N GLN A 233 -12.65 3.39 6.14
CA GLN A 233 -14.10 3.56 6.22
C GLN A 233 -14.50 4.84 6.96
N THR A 234 -13.72 5.27 7.94
CA THR A 234 -14.02 6.41 8.82
C THR A 234 -13.04 7.59 8.67
N THR A 235 -11.98 7.43 7.86
CA THR A 235 -10.93 8.45 7.70
C THR A 235 -11.02 9.08 6.31
N PRO A 236 -11.03 10.42 6.16
CA PRO A 236 -11.05 11.09 4.86
C PRO A 236 -9.87 10.64 3.97
N ALA A 237 -10.11 10.55 2.65
CA ALA A 237 -9.13 10.00 1.71
C ALA A 237 -7.78 10.75 1.73
N ALA A 238 -7.81 12.09 1.78
CA ALA A 238 -6.59 12.89 1.87
C ALA A 238 -5.80 12.62 3.16
N VAL A 239 -6.48 12.37 4.28
CA VAL A 239 -5.85 12.03 5.58
C VAL A 239 -5.25 10.62 5.52
N VAL A 240 -5.93 9.67 4.85
CA VAL A 240 -5.35 8.34 4.58
C VAL A 240 -4.00 8.51 3.89
N GLY A 241 -3.93 9.32 2.81
CA GLY A 241 -2.69 9.57 2.08
C GLY A 241 -1.57 10.13 2.95
N VAL A 242 -1.85 11.14 3.79
CA VAL A 242 -0.82 11.69 4.69
C VAL A 242 -0.32 10.62 5.68
N LEU A 243 -1.20 9.79 6.22
CA LEU A 243 -0.81 8.72 7.14
C LEU A 243 0.00 7.62 6.44
N MET A 244 -0.26 7.36 5.16
CA MET A 244 0.50 6.40 4.36
C MET A 244 1.97 6.82 4.14
N LEU A 245 2.30 8.11 4.22
CA LEU A 245 3.70 8.59 4.20
C LEU A 245 4.56 8.01 5.34
N THR A 246 3.95 7.43 6.36
CA THR A 246 4.62 6.65 7.41
C THR A 246 5.52 5.56 6.82
N GLU A 247 5.10 4.95 5.69
CA GLU A 247 5.89 3.93 4.99
C GLU A 247 7.27 4.46 4.57
N SER A 248 7.34 5.70 4.08
CA SER A 248 8.59 6.33 3.64
C SER A 248 9.57 6.62 4.78
N VAL A 249 9.09 6.74 6.02
CA VAL A 249 9.93 6.93 7.20
C VAL A 249 10.45 5.59 7.72
N PHE A 250 9.55 4.61 7.87
CA PHE A 250 9.91 3.32 8.44
C PHE A 250 10.68 2.42 7.48
N GLY A 251 10.53 2.60 6.15
CA GLY A 251 11.28 1.83 5.16
C GLY A 251 12.81 1.92 5.36
N PRO A 252 13.42 3.12 5.34
CA PRO A 252 14.84 3.31 5.64
C PRO A 252 15.22 2.85 7.06
N PHE A 253 14.34 3.02 8.05
CA PHE A 253 14.58 2.55 9.42
C PHE A 253 14.77 1.04 9.48
N TRP A 254 13.92 0.25 8.79
CA TRP A 254 14.07 -1.21 8.74
C TRP A 254 15.29 -1.63 7.94
N ALA A 255 15.64 -0.93 6.85
CA ALA A 255 16.85 -1.20 6.09
C ALA A 255 18.11 -0.99 6.94
N TRP A 256 18.14 0.08 7.75
CA TRP A 256 19.22 0.29 8.72
C TRP A 256 19.27 -0.83 9.77
N LEU A 257 18.12 -1.22 10.34
CA LEU A 257 18.08 -2.17 11.45
C LEU A 257 18.39 -3.61 11.02
N PHE A 258 17.89 -4.05 9.85
CA PHE A 258 17.98 -5.47 9.44
C PHE A 258 19.06 -5.75 8.40
N ILE A 259 19.46 -4.76 7.60
CA ILE A 259 20.43 -4.92 6.52
C ILE A 259 21.70 -4.10 6.79
N ASN A 260 21.78 -3.38 7.93
CA ASN A 260 22.87 -2.48 8.29
C ASN A 260 23.16 -1.40 7.23
N GLU A 261 22.15 -0.97 6.50
CA GLU A 261 22.26 0.11 5.51
C GLU A 261 22.47 1.45 6.25
N VAL A 262 23.53 2.18 5.90
CA VAL A 262 23.80 3.48 6.52
C VAL A 262 22.75 4.50 6.08
N VAL A 263 22.07 5.12 7.04
CA VAL A 263 21.07 6.15 6.75
C VAL A 263 21.73 7.51 6.57
N PRO A 264 21.74 8.10 5.37
CA PRO A 264 22.31 9.43 5.15
C PRO A 264 21.56 10.53 5.93
N THR A 265 22.25 11.60 6.31
CA THR A 265 21.67 12.71 7.08
C THR A 265 20.44 13.33 6.37
N ILE A 266 20.46 13.41 5.05
CA ILE A 266 19.33 13.92 4.25
C ILE A 266 18.06 13.08 4.44
N VAL A 267 18.20 11.76 4.62
CA VAL A 267 17.08 10.85 4.90
C VAL A 267 16.50 11.10 6.29
N LEU A 268 17.35 11.42 7.27
CA LEU A 268 16.89 11.79 8.63
C LEU A 268 16.12 13.12 8.61
N ILE A 269 16.57 14.12 7.84
CA ILE A 269 15.88 15.40 7.68
C ILE A 269 14.53 15.19 6.99
N GLY A 270 14.51 14.43 5.86
CA GLY A 270 13.30 14.11 5.14
C GLY A 270 12.30 13.32 6.00
N GLY A 271 12.78 12.31 6.74
CA GLY A 271 11.96 11.54 7.68
C GLY A 271 11.37 12.43 8.79
N GLY A 272 12.16 13.34 9.37
CA GLY A 272 11.69 14.32 10.35
C GLY A 272 10.59 15.23 9.78
N THR A 273 10.73 15.67 8.53
CA THR A 273 9.73 16.49 7.83
C THR A 273 8.42 15.72 7.63
N ILE A 274 8.51 14.44 7.26
CA ILE A 274 7.32 13.56 7.11
C ILE A 274 6.65 13.35 8.47
N ILE A 275 7.41 13.03 9.52
CA ILE A 275 6.86 12.86 10.88
C ILE A 275 6.14 14.14 11.32
N PHE A 276 6.74 15.31 11.10
CA PHE A 276 6.10 16.58 11.41
C PHE A 276 4.80 16.77 10.63
N SER A 277 4.76 16.42 9.34
CA SER A 277 3.56 16.45 8.51
C SER A 277 2.43 15.57 9.09
N ILE A 278 2.76 14.34 9.48
CA ILE A 278 1.80 13.39 10.07
C ILE A 278 1.27 13.90 11.41
N LEU A 279 2.14 14.42 12.27
CA LEU A 279 1.76 15.01 13.56
C LEU A 279 0.88 16.24 13.36
N LEU A 280 1.25 17.15 12.45
CA LEU A 280 0.44 18.32 12.09
C LEU A 280 -0.98 17.90 11.68
N GLN A 281 -1.09 16.92 10.79
CA GLN A 281 -2.40 16.39 10.37
C GLN A 281 -3.16 15.76 11.53
N SER A 282 -2.48 15.00 12.39
CA SER A 282 -3.13 14.25 13.47
C SER A 282 -3.66 15.14 14.59
N PHE A 283 -2.92 16.22 14.93
CA PHE A 283 -3.28 17.10 16.04
C PHE A 283 -4.07 18.35 15.61
N CYS A 284 -3.74 18.91 14.44
CA CYS A 284 -4.33 20.16 13.96
C CYS A 284 -5.37 19.93 12.85
N GLY A 285 -5.40 18.74 12.23
CA GLY A 285 -6.39 18.41 11.23
C GLY A 285 -7.79 18.36 11.86
N LYS A 286 -8.66 19.30 11.50
CA LYS A 286 -10.07 19.26 11.93
C LYS A 286 -10.68 17.94 11.42
N LYS A 287 -11.39 17.22 12.30
CA LYS A 287 -12.29 16.15 11.88
C LYS A 287 -13.28 16.79 10.89
N SER A 288 -13.07 16.59 9.60
CA SER A 288 -14.09 16.90 8.59
C SER A 288 -15.18 15.85 8.77
N ILE A 289 -16.25 16.26 9.41
CA ILE A 289 -17.50 15.51 9.51
C ILE A 289 -18.19 15.53 8.15
#